data_4b8c1f83e4e06fc6e958e2142d7c9f0f
#
_entry.id   4b8c1f83e4e06fc6e958e2142d7c9f0f
#
_cell.length_a   1.000
_cell.length_b   1.000
_cell.length_c   1.000
_cell.angle_alpha   90.00
_cell.angle_beta   90.00
_cell.angle_gamma   90.00
#
_symmetry.space_group_name_H-M   'P 1'
#
loop_
_entity.id
_entity.type
_entity.pdbx_description
1 polymer ?
#
loop_
_entity_poly.entity_id
_entity_poly.type
_entity_poly.pdbx_seq_one_letter_code
_entity_poly.pdbx_strand_id
1 'polypeptide(L)'
;ISKDKNQYVANLHCHTTLSDGRKSPEEIRDAYKAQGYSIVAFSDHDNYFDHSDFCTDDFIAINSFEADISDNIVSSSQFRRCYHLNAFNINGDKEVTLPATPDYRDMKAVNEYIHKLRELGFIVAYNHPYWSMQCLDDYRDLEGCSIVEIYNNSVFIEGGDDGQEQVYDEMLRSGKRLFCTMADDNHNEFPFGDVRCDSFGGKTVFLCDSLSYESVISAMQSGSFYCTREPKIFELTLENGKVHIECSQAQRIALSTAGRRSKALHAPEGEYVTQADFQLEDEDVYFRIEVIGP
;
A
#
# COMPACT_ATOMS: atom_id res chain seq x y z
N ILE A 1 -5.10 13.42 9.60
CA ILE A 1 -6.24 13.39 8.66
C ILE A 1 -7.17 14.52 9.05
N SER A 2 -7.49 15.41 8.11
CA SER A 2 -8.34 16.57 8.35
C SER A 2 -9.60 16.48 7.48
N LYS A 3 -10.75 16.88 8.04
CA LYS A 3 -12.03 17.02 7.33
C LYS A 3 -11.99 18.02 6.16
N ASP A 4 -11.01 18.93 6.18
CA ASP A 4 -10.87 19.97 5.15
C ASP A 4 -10.20 19.46 3.86
N LYS A 5 -9.65 18.24 3.87
CA LYS A 5 -9.01 17.63 2.70
C LYS A 5 -10.00 16.77 1.90
N ASN A 6 -9.88 16.81 0.59
CA ASN A 6 -10.56 15.84 -0.27
C ASN A 6 -9.93 14.45 -0.11
N GLN A 7 -10.77 13.43 -0.21
CA GLN A 7 -10.36 12.03 -0.15
C GLN A 7 -10.45 11.39 -1.53
N TYR A 8 -9.33 10.87 -2.03
CA TYR A 8 -9.22 10.22 -3.33
C TYR A 8 -8.81 8.77 -3.17
N VAL A 9 -9.64 7.87 -3.68
CA VAL A 9 -9.42 6.41 -3.59
C VAL A 9 -8.41 5.98 -4.64
N ALA A 10 -7.43 5.19 -4.23
CA ALA A 10 -6.37 4.65 -5.06
C ALA A 10 -6.25 3.12 -4.97
N ASN A 11 -5.87 2.50 -6.08
CA ASN A 11 -5.18 1.21 -6.10
C ASN A 11 -3.70 1.45 -6.45
N LEU A 12 -2.79 0.98 -5.61
CA LEU A 12 -1.35 1.22 -5.77
C LEU A 12 -0.57 -0.01 -6.24
N HIS A 13 -1.25 -1.09 -6.63
CA HIS A 13 -0.63 -2.30 -7.16
C HIS A 13 -1.55 -2.91 -8.22
N CYS A 14 -1.11 -2.87 -9.48
CA CYS A 14 -1.95 -3.23 -10.62
C CYS A 14 -1.11 -3.76 -11.78
N HIS A 15 -1.45 -4.96 -12.26
CA HIS A 15 -0.87 -5.56 -13.45
C HIS A 15 -1.82 -5.49 -14.64
N THR A 16 -1.24 -5.37 -15.82
CA THR A 16 -1.97 -5.26 -17.07
C THR A 16 -1.44 -6.25 -18.11
N THR A 17 -1.99 -6.21 -19.33
CA THR A 17 -1.46 -7.00 -20.45
C THR A 17 -0.05 -6.59 -20.89
N LEU A 18 0.55 -5.59 -20.26
CA LEU A 18 1.94 -5.20 -20.50
C LEU A 18 2.93 -6.08 -19.71
N SER A 19 2.45 -6.83 -18.71
CA SER A 19 3.18 -7.90 -18.03
C SER A 19 2.36 -9.20 -18.07
N ASP A 20 1.70 -9.55 -17.01
CA ASP A 20 1.00 -10.83 -16.84
C ASP A 20 -0.48 -10.70 -16.44
N GLY A 21 -1.00 -9.47 -16.32
CA GLY A 21 -2.43 -9.21 -16.17
C GLY A 21 -3.23 -9.52 -17.45
N ARG A 22 -4.54 -9.69 -17.30
CA ARG A 22 -5.46 -10.08 -18.39
C ARG A 22 -6.24 -8.90 -18.97
N LYS A 23 -6.09 -7.70 -18.40
CA LYS A 23 -6.78 -6.48 -18.83
C LYS A 23 -5.79 -5.48 -19.36
N SER A 24 -6.20 -4.75 -20.43
CA SER A 24 -5.37 -3.65 -20.93
C SER A 24 -5.35 -2.49 -19.94
N PRO A 25 -4.35 -1.61 -19.99
CA PRO A 25 -4.33 -0.41 -19.16
C PRO A 25 -5.60 0.45 -19.27
N GLU A 26 -6.21 0.54 -20.48
CA GLU A 26 -7.46 1.26 -20.71
C GLU A 26 -8.65 0.59 -20.02
N GLU A 27 -8.76 -0.76 -20.11
CA GLU A 27 -9.81 -1.53 -19.43
C GLU A 27 -9.72 -1.35 -17.92
N ILE A 28 -8.51 -1.38 -17.35
CA ILE A 28 -8.25 -1.13 -15.93
C ILE A 28 -8.68 0.29 -15.54
N ARG A 29 -8.17 1.31 -16.24
CA ARG A 29 -8.55 2.71 -15.99
C ARG A 29 -10.07 2.86 -15.95
N ASP A 30 -10.77 2.37 -16.96
CA ASP A 30 -12.20 2.56 -17.09
C ASP A 30 -12.98 1.80 -16.00
N ALA A 31 -12.54 0.58 -15.65
CA ALA A 31 -13.14 -0.22 -14.60
C ALA A 31 -12.96 0.42 -13.21
N TYR A 32 -11.75 0.86 -12.87
CA TYR A 32 -11.48 1.51 -11.58
C TYR A 32 -12.18 2.85 -11.45
N LYS A 33 -12.23 3.67 -12.51
CA LYS A 33 -13.06 4.90 -12.54
C LYS A 33 -14.52 4.60 -12.27
N ALA A 34 -15.08 3.57 -12.90
CA ALA A 34 -16.48 3.17 -12.71
C ALA A 34 -16.78 2.73 -11.26
N GLN A 35 -15.78 2.25 -10.52
CA GLN A 35 -15.86 1.89 -9.10
C GLN A 35 -15.52 3.06 -8.14
N GLY A 36 -15.32 4.26 -8.68
CA GLY A 36 -15.06 5.46 -7.89
C GLY A 36 -13.61 5.64 -7.44
N TYR A 37 -12.66 4.91 -8.03
CA TYR A 37 -11.24 5.19 -7.85
C TYR A 37 -10.84 6.40 -8.68
N SER A 38 -10.02 7.26 -8.11
CA SER A 38 -9.45 8.44 -8.77
C SER A 38 -7.97 8.25 -9.12
N ILE A 39 -7.33 7.20 -8.59
CA ILE A 39 -5.89 7.00 -8.73
C ILE A 39 -5.62 5.51 -8.96
N VAL A 40 -4.79 5.19 -9.95
CA VAL A 40 -4.23 3.84 -10.13
C VAL A 40 -2.74 3.96 -10.42
N ALA A 41 -1.92 3.21 -9.69
CA ALA A 41 -0.53 2.97 -10.05
C ALA A 41 -0.44 1.72 -10.93
N PHE A 42 0.01 1.90 -12.16
CA PHE A 42 0.24 0.80 -13.09
C PHE A 42 1.63 0.24 -12.84
N SER A 43 1.71 -0.94 -12.24
CA SER A 43 2.94 -1.52 -11.71
C SER A 43 3.32 -2.84 -12.39
N ASP A 44 3.21 -2.90 -13.71
CA ASP A 44 3.60 -4.06 -14.51
C ASP A 44 5.02 -4.55 -14.16
N HIS A 45 5.23 -5.86 -14.14
CA HIS A 45 6.51 -6.47 -13.72
C HIS A 45 7.69 -6.01 -14.54
N ASP A 46 8.77 -5.59 -13.86
CA ASP A 46 10.11 -5.29 -14.39
C ASP A 46 10.17 -4.28 -15.54
N ASN A 47 9.04 -3.69 -15.92
CA ASN A 47 8.93 -2.77 -17.03
C ASN A 47 8.24 -1.47 -16.60
N TYR A 48 8.86 -0.36 -16.96
CA TYR A 48 8.30 0.97 -16.73
C TYR A 48 7.61 1.48 -17.98
N PHE A 49 6.33 1.83 -17.85
CA PHE A 49 5.51 2.37 -18.95
C PHE A 49 4.96 3.75 -18.60
N ASP A 50 4.83 4.61 -19.61
CA ASP A 50 4.18 5.90 -19.48
C ASP A 50 2.66 5.78 -19.66
N HIS A 51 1.92 6.16 -18.62
CA HIS A 51 0.47 6.24 -18.61
C HIS A 51 -0.04 7.67 -18.40
N SER A 52 0.81 8.67 -18.60
CA SER A 52 0.47 10.08 -18.38
C SER A 52 -0.74 10.56 -19.19
N ASP A 53 -0.99 9.93 -20.35
CA ASP A 53 -2.14 10.23 -21.21
C ASP A 53 -3.49 9.82 -20.56
N PHE A 54 -3.48 9.03 -19.50
CA PHE A 54 -4.69 8.69 -18.72
C PHE A 54 -5.03 9.72 -17.65
N CYS A 55 -4.10 10.62 -17.33
CA CYS A 55 -4.35 11.67 -16.34
C CYS A 55 -5.37 12.68 -16.87
N THR A 56 -6.40 12.92 -16.07
CA THR A 56 -7.51 13.85 -16.34
C THR A 56 -7.86 14.62 -15.06
N ASP A 57 -8.80 15.54 -15.12
CA ASP A 57 -9.25 16.27 -13.93
C ASP A 57 -9.88 15.36 -12.84
N ASP A 58 -10.28 14.14 -13.21
CA ASP A 58 -10.95 13.18 -12.32
C ASP A 58 -10.18 11.86 -12.14
N PHE A 59 -9.00 11.71 -12.75
CA PHE A 59 -8.21 10.48 -12.65
C PHE A 59 -6.71 10.74 -12.81
N ILE A 60 -5.90 10.12 -11.96
CA ILE A 60 -4.43 10.13 -12.01
C ILE A 60 -3.92 8.71 -12.22
N ALA A 61 -3.18 8.50 -13.30
CA ALA A 61 -2.37 7.32 -13.49
C ALA A 61 -0.95 7.58 -12.95
N ILE A 62 -0.51 6.81 -11.97
CA ILE A 62 0.87 6.89 -11.47
C ILE A 62 1.72 5.94 -12.31
N ASN A 63 2.72 6.50 -12.96
CA ASN A 63 3.75 5.72 -13.65
C ASN A 63 4.57 4.95 -12.61
N SER A 64 4.58 3.64 -12.70
CA SER A 64 5.23 2.76 -11.73
C SER A 64 5.65 1.45 -12.38
N PHE A 65 6.32 0.61 -11.62
CA PHE A 65 6.56 -0.78 -11.98
C PHE A 65 6.77 -1.59 -10.70
N GLU A 66 6.58 -2.90 -10.78
CA GLU A 66 6.96 -3.84 -9.74
C GLU A 66 8.26 -4.55 -10.13
N ALA A 67 9.32 -4.36 -9.33
CA ALA A 67 10.55 -5.10 -9.49
C ALA A 67 10.41 -6.50 -8.87
N ASP A 68 10.73 -7.55 -9.63
CA ASP A 68 10.84 -8.93 -9.14
C ASP A 68 12.31 -9.28 -8.90
N ILE A 69 12.67 -9.45 -7.64
CA ILE A 69 13.99 -9.93 -7.21
C ILE A 69 13.83 -11.34 -6.63
N SER A 70 13.79 -12.33 -7.52
CA SER A 70 13.54 -13.73 -7.18
C SER A 70 14.81 -14.52 -6.82
N ASP A 71 14.68 -15.48 -5.86
CA ASP A 71 15.73 -16.45 -5.56
C ASP A 71 15.85 -17.52 -6.67
N ASN A 72 16.56 -17.19 -7.73
CA ASN A 72 16.70 -18.02 -8.94
C ASN A 72 17.51 -19.30 -8.74
N ILE A 73 18.09 -19.54 -7.55
CA ILE A 73 18.75 -20.82 -7.23
C ILE A 73 17.70 -21.89 -6.89
N VAL A 74 16.53 -21.46 -6.39
CA VAL A 74 15.41 -22.37 -6.12
C VAL A 74 14.69 -22.70 -7.42
N SER A 75 14.79 -23.94 -7.88
CA SER A 75 14.22 -24.37 -9.18
C SER A 75 12.69 -24.41 -9.21
N SER A 76 12.05 -24.66 -8.07
CA SER A 76 10.59 -24.71 -7.96
C SER A 76 10.03 -23.32 -7.65
N SER A 77 9.18 -22.79 -8.53
CA SER A 77 8.50 -21.51 -8.30
C SER A 77 7.67 -21.51 -7.02
N GLN A 78 7.09 -22.66 -6.63
CA GLN A 78 6.27 -22.78 -5.41
C GLN A 78 7.04 -22.55 -4.10
N PHE A 79 8.38 -22.60 -4.13
CA PHE A 79 9.25 -22.41 -2.95
C PHE A 79 10.26 -21.29 -3.17
N ARG A 80 10.09 -20.49 -4.22
CA ARG A 80 11.00 -19.42 -4.57
C ARG A 80 10.59 -18.15 -3.82
N ARG A 81 11.45 -17.70 -2.91
CA ARG A 81 11.28 -16.41 -2.25
C ARG A 81 11.62 -15.27 -3.22
N CYS A 82 10.97 -14.13 -3.04
CA CYS A 82 11.25 -12.93 -3.82
C CYS A 82 11.07 -11.66 -2.98
N TYR A 83 11.75 -10.58 -3.38
CA TYR A 83 11.35 -9.22 -3.03
C TYR A 83 10.55 -8.68 -4.21
N HIS A 84 9.28 -8.41 -4.01
CA HIS A 84 8.48 -7.62 -4.91
C HIS A 84 8.42 -6.19 -4.39
N LEU A 85 8.82 -5.24 -5.22
CA LEU A 85 8.98 -3.84 -4.84
C LEU A 85 8.26 -2.95 -5.85
N ASN A 86 7.14 -2.33 -5.43
CA ASN A 86 6.55 -1.27 -6.25
C ASN A 86 7.39 0.00 -6.18
N ALA A 87 7.70 0.55 -7.33
CA ALA A 87 8.44 1.80 -7.48
C ALA A 87 7.54 2.83 -8.18
N PHE A 88 7.13 3.88 -7.44
CA PHE A 88 6.25 4.95 -7.92
C PHE A 88 7.08 6.16 -8.34
N ASN A 89 6.98 6.58 -9.62
CA ASN A 89 7.74 7.72 -10.10
C ASN A 89 7.19 9.04 -9.54
N ILE A 90 8.05 9.84 -8.92
CA ILE A 90 7.65 11.10 -8.28
C ILE A 90 7.54 12.28 -9.26
N ASN A 91 8.22 12.19 -10.39
CA ASN A 91 8.32 13.29 -11.36
C ASN A 91 7.29 13.17 -12.50
N GLY A 92 6.65 12.00 -12.67
CA GLY A 92 5.84 11.68 -13.84
C GLY A 92 6.67 11.55 -15.12
N ASP A 93 7.91 11.08 -14.99
CA ASP A 93 8.81 10.88 -16.12
C ASP A 93 8.19 9.89 -17.10
N LYS A 94 8.33 10.15 -18.40
CA LYS A 94 7.79 9.26 -19.46
C LYS A 94 8.68 8.06 -19.76
N GLU A 95 9.96 8.23 -19.54
CA GLU A 95 10.97 7.19 -19.79
C GLU A 95 12.00 7.17 -18.68
N VAL A 96 12.29 5.99 -18.15
CA VAL A 96 13.34 5.78 -17.16
C VAL A 96 14.13 4.52 -17.51
N THR A 97 15.45 4.61 -17.48
CA THR A 97 16.30 3.43 -17.62
C THR A 97 16.44 2.76 -16.25
N LEU A 98 15.83 1.59 -16.10
CA LEU A 98 15.86 0.84 -14.84
C LEU A 98 17.24 0.20 -14.61
N PRO A 99 17.72 0.15 -13.36
CA PRO A 99 18.92 -0.59 -13.01
C PRO A 99 18.68 -2.11 -13.15
N ALA A 100 19.74 -2.86 -13.38
CA ALA A 100 19.64 -4.32 -13.42
C ALA A 100 19.25 -4.88 -12.05
N THR A 101 18.33 -5.87 -12.05
CA THR A 101 17.86 -6.58 -10.88
C THR A 101 19.00 -7.31 -10.17
N PRO A 102 19.17 -7.16 -8.85
CA PRO A 102 20.25 -7.80 -8.10
C PRO A 102 19.98 -9.28 -7.78
N ASP A 103 20.97 -9.96 -7.23
CA ASP A 103 20.78 -11.28 -6.63
C ASP A 103 19.95 -11.17 -5.34
N TYR A 104 18.88 -11.94 -5.21
CA TYR A 104 18.02 -12.01 -4.02
C TYR A 104 18.81 -12.24 -2.72
N ARG A 105 19.86 -13.04 -2.77
CA ARG A 105 20.64 -13.44 -1.59
C ARG A 105 21.69 -12.41 -1.15
N ASP A 106 21.91 -11.39 -1.94
CA ASP A 106 22.79 -10.28 -1.61
C ASP A 106 21.99 -9.08 -1.11
N MET A 107 21.67 -9.07 0.18
CA MET A 107 20.93 -7.96 0.83
C MET A 107 21.56 -6.60 0.57
N LYS A 108 22.91 -6.53 0.51
CA LYS A 108 23.58 -5.28 0.20
C LYS A 108 23.27 -4.81 -1.23
N ALA A 109 23.30 -5.71 -2.19
CA ALA A 109 22.94 -5.40 -3.57
C ALA A 109 21.45 -5.03 -3.71
N VAL A 110 20.55 -5.70 -2.95
CA VAL A 110 19.12 -5.34 -2.89
C VAL A 110 18.95 -3.92 -2.36
N ASN A 111 19.60 -3.57 -1.26
CA ASN A 111 19.53 -2.22 -0.70
C ASN A 111 20.14 -1.17 -1.65
N GLU A 112 21.26 -1.47 -2.31
CA GLU A 112 21.84 -0.60 -3.34
C GLU A 112 20.90 -0.39 -4.54
N TYR A 113 20.15 -1.43 -4.94
CA TYR A 113 19.13 -1.34 -5.99
C TYR A 113 18.01 -0.39 -5.59
N ILE A 114 17.46 -0.54 -4.37
CA ILE A 114 16.42 0.35 -3.84
C ILE A 114 16.93 1.80 -3.77
N HIS A 115 18.17 2.02 -3.32
CA HIS A 115 18.75 3.36 -3.30
C HIS A 115 18.88 3.97 -4.71
N LYS A 116 19.28 3.19 -5.71
CA LYS A 116 19.33 3.65 -7.11
C LYS A 116 17.94 4.02 -7.64
N LEU A 117 16.89 3.23 -7.31
CA LEU A 117 15.52 3.60 -7.68
C LEU A 117 15.12 4.95 -7.06
N ARG A 118 15.47 5.17 -5.80
CA ARG A 118 15.19 6.46 -5.13
C ARG A 118 15.97 7.62 -5.76
N GLU A 119 17.20 7.41 -6.16
CA GLU A 119 18.01 8.41 -6.89
C GLU A 119 17.42 8.74 -8.27
N LEU A 120 16.76 7.77 -8.89
CA LEU A 120 16.01 7.93 -10.14
C LEU A 120 14.63 8.58 -9.94
N GLY A 121 14.28 8.97 -8.72
CA GLY A 121 13.02 9.64 -8.42
C GLY A 121 11.85 8.69 -8.17
N PHE A 122 12.08 7.54 -7.54
CA PHE A 122 11.01 6.63 -7.12
C PHE A 122 10.80 6.62 -5.61
N ILE A 123 9.54 6.50 -5.20
CA ILE A 123 9.15 6.02 -3.87
C ILE A 123 9.03 4.51 -3.97
N VAL A 124 9.66 3.77 -3.05
CA VAL A 124 9.67 2.30 -3.10
C VAL A 124 8.81 1.74 -1.98
N ALA A 125 7.90 0.83 -2.34
CA ALA A 125 7.09 0.03 -1.45
C ALA A 125 7.57 -1.43 -1.43
N TYR A 126 7.48 -2.06 -0.26
CA TYR A 126 7.73 -3.47 -0.06
C TYR A 126 6.41 -4.23 -0.06
N ASN A 127 6.22 -5.12 -1.02
CA ASN A 127 4.94 -5.77 -1.31
C ASN A 127 4.81 -7.14 -0.63
N HIS A 128 3.59 -7.50 -0.26
CA HIS A 128 3.08 -8.83 0.14
C HIS A 128 4.13 -9.84 0.66
N PRO A 129 4.86 -9.54 1.76
CA PRO A 129 5.93 -10.42 2.26
C PRO A 129 5.48 -11.83 2.61
N TYR A 130 4.22 -12.06 2.99
CA TYR A 130 3.65 -13.38 3.23
C TYR A 130 3.64 -14.24 1.97
N TRP A 131 3.05 -13.74 0.88
CA TRP A 131 3.03 -14.45 -0.40
C TRP A 131 4.45 -14.71 -0.90
N SER A 132 5.34 -13.77 -0.72
CA SER A 132 6.77 -13.88 -1.06
C SER A 132 7.55 -14.87 -0.19
N MET A 133 6.88 -15.52 0.76
CA MET A 133 7.43 -16.50 1.72
C MET A 133 8.60 -15.94 2.52
N GLN A 134 8.60 -14.64 2.81
CA GLN A 134 9.67 -13.98 3.53
C GLN A 134 9.46 -14.04 5.04
N CYS A 135 10.54 -14.01 5.77
CA CYS A 135 10.56 -14.00 7.22
C CYS A 135 11.44 -12.86 7.74
N LEU A 136 11.53 -12.69 9.06
CA LEU A 136 12.29 -11.61 9.69
C LEU A 136 13.72 -11.46 9.14
N ASP A 137 14.40 -12.56 8.82
CA ASP A 137 15.77 -12.52 8.31
C ASP A 137 15.85 -11.92 6.89
N ASP A 138 14.76 -11.94 6.13
CA ASP A 138 14.70 -11.38 4.77
C ASP A 138 14.48 -9.85 4.81
N TYR A 139 13.69 -9.32 5.76
CA TYR A 139 13.33 -7.88 5.79
C TYR A 139 13.92 -7.07 6.95
N ARG A 140 14.61 -7.73 7.91
CA ARG A 140 15.26 -7.03 9.03
C ARG A 140 16.20 -5.93 8.56
N ASP A 141 17.06 -6.27 7.61
CA ASP A 141 18.13 -5.41 7.10
C ASP A 141 17.76 -4.76 5.75
N LEU A 142 16.50 -4.89 5.31
CA LEU A 142 15.98 -4.22 4.11
C LEU A 142 15.88 -2.72 4.36
N GLU A 143 16.52 -1.90 3.51
CA GLU A 143 16.60 -0.45 3.65
C GLU A 143 16.06 0.28 2.41
N GLY A 144 15.62 1.52 2.61
CA GLY A 144 15.24 2.41 1.51
C GLY A 144 13.77 2.36 1.12
N CYS A 145 12.99 1.35 1.50
CA CYS A 145 11.54 1.35 1.33
C CYS A 145 10.91 2.42 2.23
N SER A 146 9.87 3.07 1.74
CA SER A 146 9.07 4.07 2.46
C SER A 146 7.68 3.57 2.84
N ILE A 147 7.24 2.49 2.20
CA ILE A 147 5.89 1.93 2.31
C ILE A 147 6.00 0.41 2.44
N VAL A 148 5.05 -0.19 3.17
CA VAL A 148 4.82 -1.65 3.22
C VAL A 148 3.38 -1.92 2.83
N GLU A 149 3.16 -2.85 1.95
CA GLU A 149 1.83 -3.37 1.63
C GLU A 149 1.38 -4.31 2.73
N ILE A 150 0.34 -3.92 3.50
CA ILE A 150 -0.17 -4.70 4.63
C ILE A 150 -1.40 -5.53 4.29
N TYR A 151 -1.99 -5.32 3.12
CA TYR A 151 -3.08 -6.10 2.55
C TYR A 151 -2.94 -6.15 1.04
N ASN A 152 -3.10 -7.35 0.49
CA ASN A 152 -3.06 -7.63 -0.93
C ASN A 152 -4.30 -8.45 -1.31
N ASN A 153 -5.16 -7.90 -2.17
CA ASN A 153 -6.44 -8.52 -2.48
C ASN A 153 -6.30 -9.78 -3.33
N SER A 154 -5.32 -9.86 -4.23
CA SER A 154 -5.05 -11.07 -5.01
C SER A 154 -4.67 -12.22 -4.09
N VAL A 155 -3.74 -12.00 -3.15
CA VAL A 155 -3.33 -13.00 -2.15
C VAL A 155 -4.52 -13.45 -1.31
N PHE A 156 -5.39 -12.52 -0.90
CA PHE A 156 -6.59 -12.85 -0.13
C PHE A 156 -7.58 -13.72 -0.94
N ILE A 157 -7.82 -13.37 -2.20
CA ILE A 157 -8.73 -14.14 -3.09
C ILE A 157 -8.18 -15.54 -3.37
N GLU A 158 -6.87 -15.70 -3.46
CA GLU A 158 -6.20 -17.00 -3.61
C GLU A 158 -6.22 -17.85 -2.33
N GLY A 159 -6.70 -17.31 -1.22
CA GLY A 159 -6.80 -17.99 0.07
C GLY A 159 -5.53 -17.91 0.92
N GLY A 160 -4.64 -16.96 0.61
CA GLY A 160 -3.48 -16.64 1.43
C GLY A 160 -3.85 -15.79 2.65
N ASP A 161 -2.84 -15.52 3.48
CA ASP A 161 -2.98 -14.59 4.61
C ASP A 161 -2.93 -13.15 4.08
N ASP A 162 -3.97 -12.38 4.34
CA ASP A 162 -4.09 -10.98 3.96
C ASP A 162 -3.48 -10.01 5.00
N GLY A 163 -3.12 -10.53 6.19
CA GLY A 163 -2.63 -9.77 7.33
C GLY A 163 -1.12 -9.67 7.38
N GLN A 164 -0.56 -8.59 6.87
CA GLN A 164 0.87 -8.30 6.96
C GLN A 164 1.20 -7.36 8.14
N GLU A 165 0.27 -7.14 9.07
CA GLU A 165 0.44 -6.21 10.19
C GLU A 165 1.57 -6.62 11.13
N GLN A 166 1.82 -7.94 11.28
CA GLN A 166 2.95 -8.41 12.09
C GLN A 166 4.28 -7.97 11.47
N VAL A 167 4.47 -8.16 10.17
CA VAL A 167 5.68 -7.73 9.45
C VAL A 167 5.87 -6.21 9.60
N TYR A 168 4.80 -5.45 9.41
CA TYR A 168 4.82 -4.00 9.55
C TYR A 168 5.23 -3.58 10.97
N ASP A 169 4.63 -4.17 12.02
CA ASP A 169 4.99 -3.90 13.41
C ASP A 169 6.44 -4.30 13.74
N GLU A 170 6.94 -5.41 13.21
CA GLU A 170 8.32 -5.82 13.39
C GLU A 170 9.30 -4.82 12.76
N MET A 171 8.98 -4.33 11.57
CA MET A 171 9.78 -3.30 10.89
C MET A 171 9.74 -1.98 11.65
N LEU A 172 8.58 -1.53 12.12
CA LEU A 172 8.46 -0.32 12.94
C LEU A 172 9.22 -0.44 14.28
N ARG A 173 9.11 -1.59 14.96
CA ARG A 173 9.84 -1.85 16.22
C ARG A 173 11.35 -1.92 16.03
N SER A 174 11.82 -2.29 14.83
CA SER A 174 13.24 -2.23 14.47
C SER A 174 13.76 -0.80 14.21
N GLY A 175 12.89 0.21 14.31
CA GLY A 175 13.22 1.63 14.13
C GLY A 175 13.04 2.16 12.72
N LYS A 176 12.48 1.37 11.79
CA LYS A 176 12.16 1.83 10.45
C LYS A 176 10.97 2.80 10.49
N ARG A 177 10.99 3.79 9.61
CA ARG A 177 9.88 4.75 9.42
C ARG A 177 9.21 4.44 8.10
N LEU A 178 8.06 3.80 8.18
CA LEU A 178 7.33 3.28 7.04
C LEU A 178 5.86 3.67 7.14
N PHE A 179 5.25 3.96 6.00
CA PHE A 179 3.80 4.02 5.84
C PHE A 179 3.28 2.64 5.42
N CYS A 180 1.96 2.46 5.44
CA CYS A 180 1.35 1.22 4.98
C CYS A 180 0.26 1.47 3.94
N THR A 181 0.13 0.54 3.00
CA THR A 181 -0.90 0.55 1.95
C THR A 181 -1.71 -0.74 1.96
N MET A 182 -2.92 -0.67 1.42
CA MET A 182 -3.71 -1.81 0.98
C MET A 182 -3.95 -1.65 -0.52
N ALA A 183 -3.73 -2.70 -1.29
CA ALA A 183 -3.84 -2.69 -2.73
C ALA A 183 -4.41 -4.01 -3.26
N ASP A 184 -4.66 -4.04 -4.58
CA ASP A 184 -5.31 -5.19 -5.20
C ASP A 184 -4.31 -6.22 -5.73
N ASP A 185 -3.19 -5.78 -6.32
CA ASP A 185 -2.26 -6.66 -7.05
C ASP A 185 -3.02 -7.48 -8.12
N ASN A 186 -3.93 -6.78 -8.80
CA ASN A 186 -4.88 -7.42 -9.68
C ASN A 186 -4.23 -7.90 -10.98
N HIS A 187 -4.46 -9.17 -11.32
CA HIS A 187 -4.10 -9.80 -12.59
C HIS A 187 -5.32 -10.07 -13.48
N ASN A 188 -6.52 -10.06 -12.87
CA ASN A 188 -7.80 -10.25 -13.55
C ASN A 188 -7.91 -11.58 -14.32
N GLU A 189 -7.41 -12.68 -13.75
CA GLU A 189 -7.65 -14.02 -14.29
C GLU A 189 -9.15 -14.33 -14.41
N PHE A 190 -9.97 -13.71 -13.55
CA PHE A 190 -11.42 -13.76 -13.58
C PHE A 190 -12.01 -12.39 -13.95
N PRO A 191 -13.16 -12.37 -14.68
CA PRO A 191 -13.76 -11.12 -15.11
C PRO A 191 -14.26 -10.26 -13.95
N PHE A 192 -14.34 -8.96 -14.14
CA PHE A 192 -14.95 -8.05 -13.18
C PHE A 192 -16.37 -8.50 -12.78
N GLY A 193 -16.63 -8.53 -11.46
CA GLY A 193 -17.89 -8.99 -10.88
C GLY A 193 -17.96 -10.50 -10.57
N ASP A 194 -16.98 -11.30 -10.95
CA ASP A 194 -16.80 -12.65 -10.42
C ASP A 194 -16.30 -12.58 -8.98
N VAL A 195 -16.74 -13.47 -8.11
CA VAL A 195 -16.30 -13.51 -6.69
C VAL A 195 -14.81 -13.81 -6.50
N ARG A 196 -14.16 -14.30 -7.55
CA ARG A 196 -12.72 -14.58 -7.60
C ARG A 196 -11.93 -13.45 -8.24
N CYS A 197 -12.58 -12.36 -8.63
CA CYS A 197 -11.89 -11.21 -9.19
C CYS A 197 -11.08 -10.52 -8.11
N ASP A 198 -9.81 -10.32 -8.39
CA ASP A 198 -8.81 -9.73 -7.50
C ASP A 198 -8.85 -8.19 -7.45
N SER A 199 -9.70 -7.54 -8.25
CA SER A 199 -9.84 -6.09 -8.29
C SER A 199 -10.83 -5.55 -7.24
N PHE A 200 -10.59 -4.29 -6.78
CA PHE A 200 -11.48 -3.45 -5.97
C PHE A 200 -11.58 -3.81 -4.48
N GLY A 201 -10.72 -4.70 -3.97
CA GLY A 201 -10.72 -5.14 -2.58
C GLY A 201 -9.82 -4.33 -1.65
N GLY A 202 -8.64 -3.94 -2.12
CA GLY A 202 -7.67 -3.13 -1.40
C GLY A 202 -7.73 -1.66 -1.81
N LYS A 203 -7.72 -0.72 -0.85
CA LYS A 203 -7.79 0.72 -1.12
C LYS A 203 -6.79 1.48 -0.28
N THR A 204 -6.09 2.40 -0.92
CA THR A 204 -5.37 3.48 -0.25
C THR A 204 -6.10 4.79 -0.54
N VAL A 205 -6.37 5.60 0.49
CA VAL A 205 -7.14 6.84 0.36
C VAL A 205 -6.23 8.02 0.64
N PHE A 206 -5.95 8.80 -0.39
CA PHE A 206 -5.12 10.01 -0.30
C PHE A 206 -5.92 11.22 0.14
N LEU A 207 -5.33 12.05 0.99
CA LEU A 207 -5.88 13.31 1.46
C LEU A 207 -5.13 14.46 0.79
N CYS A 208 -5.75 15.05 -0.22
CA CYS A 208 -5.16 16.11 -1.03
C CYS A 208 -6.11 17.33 -1.10
N ASP A 209 -5.57 18.51 -1.38
CA ASP A 209 -6.38 19.71 -1.65
C ASP A 209 -7.03 19.62 -3.03
N SER A 210 -6.34 19.01 -3.99
CA SER A 210 -6.82 18.81 -5.36
C SER A 210 -6.32 17.48 -5.90
N LEU A 211 -6.98 16.94 -6.92
CA LEU A 211 -6.54 15.77 -7.65
C LEU A 211 -5.56 16.22 -8.74
N SER A 212 -4.28 16.10 -8.45
CA SER A 212 -3.19 16.31 -9.41
C SER A 212 -2.06 15.35 -9.10
N TYR A 213 -1.25 15.02 -10.10
CA TYR A 213 -0.09 14.13 -9.93
C TYR A 213 0.81 14.62 -8.79
N GLU A 214 1.17 15.89 -8.79
CA GLU A 214 2.01 16.52 -7.76
C GLU A 214 1.39 16.41 -6.35
N SER A 215 0.08 16.68 -6.22
CA SER A 215 -0.61 16.60 -4.92
C SER A 215 -0.65 15.17 -4.39
N VAL A 216 -0.88 14.18 -5.24
CA VAL A 216 -0.90 12.76 -4.88
C VAL A 216 0.50 12.30 -4.45
N ILE A 217 1.54 12.63 -5.21
CA ILE A 217 2.93 12.29 -4.85
C ILE A 217 3.35 12.98 -3.55
N SER A 218 3.00 14.26 -3.36
CA SER A 218 3.27 14.97 -2.11
C SER A 218 2.57 14.30 -0.91
N ALA A 219 1.33 13.88 -1.08
CA ALA A 219 0.61 13.13 -0.06
C ALA A 219 1.25 11.76 0.23
N MET A 220 1.71 11.05 -0.81
CA MET A 220 2.44 9.78 -0.66
C MET A 220 3.75 9.98 0.12
N GLN A 221 4.53 11.00 -0.20
CA GLN A 221 5.79 11.31 0.48
C GLN A 221 5.60 11.72 1.94
N SER A 222 4.53 12.45 2.24
CA SER A 222 4.24 12.95 3.60
C SER A 222 3.42 12.01 4.47
N GLY A 223 2.90 10.90 3.91
CA GLY A 223 2.00 9.99 4.62
C GLY A 223 0.59 10.56 4.82
N SER A 224 0.16 11.51 3.98
CA SER A 224 -1.19 12.06 3.99
C SER A 224 -2.18 11.10 3.33
N PHE A 225 -2.28 9.89 3.84
CA PHE A 225 -3.21 8.85 3.38
C PHE A 225 -3.47 7.83 4.49
N TYR A 226 -4.49 7.03 4.29
CA TYR A 226 -4.75 5.81 5.07
C TYR A 226 -5.14 4.69 4.11
N CYS A 227 -5.05 3.45 4.58
CA CYS A 227 -5.47 2.29 3.81
C CYS A 227 -6.71 1.64 4.42
N THR A 228 -7.56 1.03 3.57
CA THR A 228 -8.84 0.47 3.99
C THR A 228 -9.38 -0.55 2.99
N ARG A 229 -10.20 -1.47 3.48
CA ARG A 229 -11.10 -2.28 2.66
C ARG A 229 -12.48 -1.63 2.54
N GLU A 230 -13.01 -1.10 3.64
CA GLU A 230 -14.38 -0.56 3.73
C GLU A 230 -14.48 0.71 4.59
N PRO A 231 -14.03 0.72 5.88
CA PRO A 231 -14.23 1.85 6.76
C PRO A 231 -13.58 3.15 6.25
N LYS A 232 -14.27 4.27 6.44
CA LYS A 232 -13.74 5.60 6.13
C LYS A 232 -13.28 6.28 7.40
N ILE A 233 -12.12 6.93 7.34
CA ILE A 233 -11.64 7.83 8.38
C ILE A 233 -11.93 9.27 7.93
N PHE A 234 -12.67 10.01 8.74
CA PHE A 234 -13.03 11.41 8.47
C PHE A 234 -12.04 12.37 9.11
N GLU A 235 -11.59 12.05 10.33
CA GLU A 235 -10.64 12.84 11.07
C GLU A 235 -9.72 11.95 11.91
N LEU A 236 -8.44 12.33 11.97
CA LEU A 236 -7.48 11.77 12.90
C LEU A 236 -6.52 12.89 13.29
N THR A 237 -6.55 13.28 14.55
CA THR A 237 -5.69 14.34 15.09
C THR A 237 -4.86 13.83 16.27
N LEU A 238 -3.71 14.46 16.45
CA LEU A 238 -2.84 14.25 17.61
C LEU A 238 -2.51 15.61 18.19
N GLU A 239 -3.04 15.89 19.37
CA GLU A 239 -2.81 17.14 20.09
C GLU A 239 -2.49 16.87 21.56
N ASN A 240 -1.36 17.37 22.05
CA ASN A 240 -0.94 17.21 23.45
C ASN A 240 -0.96 15.75 23.95
N GLY A 241 -0.55 14.81 23.11
CA GLY A 241 -0.57 13.37 23.41
C GLY A 241 -1.96 12.72 23.33
N LYS A 242 -3.01 13.48 23.03
CA LYS A 242 -4.35 12.94 22.81
C LYS A 242 -4.57 12.66 21.32
N VAL A 243 -4.90 11.41 21.01
CA VAL A 243 -5.33 10.98 19.67
C VAL A 243 -6.85 11.01 19.63
N HIS A 244 -7.42 11.75 18.70
CA HIS A 244 -8.85 11.75 18.41
C HIS A 244 -9.08 11.20 17.00
N ILE A 245 -10.07 10.31 16.84
CA ILE A 245 -10.49 9.76 15.56
C ILE A 245 -11.99 9.88 15.36
N GLU A 246 -12.42 10.26 14.16
CA GLU A 246 -13.78 10.09 13.66
C GLU A 246 -13.77 9.23 12.39
N CYS A 247 -14.70 8.29 12.30
CA CYS A 247 -14.78 7.33 11.19
C CYS A 247 -16.23 6.99 10.84
N SER A 248 -16.43 6.20 9.78
CA SER A 248 -17.72 5.56 9.51
C SER A 248 -18.10 4.58 10.63
N GLN A 249 -19.30 4.02 10.58
CA GLN A 249 -19.76 3.03 11.57
C GLN A 249 -18.73 1.91 11.72
N ALA A 250 -18.37 1.62 12.96
CA ALA A 250 -17.38 0.60 13.31
C ALA A 250 -17.84 -0.25 14.48
N GLN A 251 -17.46 -1.51 14.47
CA GLN A 251 -17.63 -2.42 15.62
C GLN A 251 -16.53 -2.20 16.66
N ARG A 252 -15.34 -1.79 16.21
CA ARG A 252 -14.19 -1.54 17.07
C ARG A 252 -13.30 -0.44 16.50
N ILE A 253 -12.81 0.43 17.38
CA ILE A 253 -11.72 1.35 17.09
C ILE A 253 -10.61 1.04 18.09
N ALA A 254 -9.41 0.75 17.60
CA ALA A 254 -8.27 0.38 18.44
C ALA A 254 -7.05 1.27 18.16
N LEU A 255 -6.33 1.57 19.23
CA LEU A 255 -5.00 2.15 19.19
C LEU A 255 -4.00 1.11 19.68
N SER A 256 -2.98 0.84 18.85
CA SER A 256 -1.83 -0.01 19.17
C SER A 256 -0.56 0.83 19.18
N THR A 257 0.39 0.49 20.05
CA THR A 257 1.70 1.18 20.14
C THR A 257 2.83 0.18 19.93
N ALA A 258 4.07 0.66 19.94
CA ALA A 258 5.27 -0.19 19.88
C ALA A 258 5.33 -1.25 20.98
N GLY A 259 4.73 -0.95 22.13
CA GLY A 259 4.69 -1.81 23.31
C GLY A 259 3.42 -2.66 23.41
N ARG A 260 3.17 -3.18 24.61
CA ARG A 260 1.95 -3.94 24.93
C ARG A 260 0.76 -3.04 25.32
N ARG A 261 0.93 -1.73 25.25
CA ARG A 261 -0.16 -0.78 25.51
C ARG A 261 -1.00 -0.65 24.25
N SER A 262 -2.10 -1.34 24.21
CA SER A 262 -3.17 -1.15 23.24
C SER A 262 -4.46 -0.84 23.96
N LYS A 263 -5.29 -0.01 23.38
CA LYS A 263 -6.60 0.39 23.88
C LYS A 263 -7.61 0.17 22.76
N ALA A 264 -8.80 -0.28 23.09
CA ALA A 264 -9.85 -0.44 22.11
C ALA A 264 -11.20 0.00 22.69
N LEU A 265 -11.98 0.70 21.88
CA LEU A 265 -13.37 0.97 22.08
C LEU A 265 -14.18 -0.03 21.25
N HIS A 266 -15.03 -0.80 21.91
CA HIS A 266 -15.94 -1.74 21.27
C HIS A 266 -17.36 -1.19 21.28
N ALA A 267 -18.07 -1.34 20.18
CA ALA A 267 -19.50 -1.08 20.16
C ALA A 267 -20.26 -2.17 20.95
N PRO A 268 -21.35 -1.83 21.66
CA PRO A 268 -22.29 -2.83 22.16
C PRO A 268 -22.89 -3.69 21.04
N GLU A 269 -23.41 -4.87 21.37
CA GLU A 269 -24.05 -5.75 20.41
C GLU A 269 -25.21 -5.03 19.68
N GLY A 270 -25.16 -5.03 18.34
CA GLY A 270 -26.14 -4.37 17.49
C GLY A 270 -26.00 -2.85 17.36
N GLU A 271 -24.96 -2.27 17.96
CA GLU A 271 -24.64 -0.84 17.84
C GLU A 271 -23.31 -0.62 17.13
N TYR A 272 -22.98 0.66 16.86
CA TYR A 272 -21.73 1.08 16.22
C TYR A 272 -21.12 2.25 16.99
N VAL A 273 -19.80 2.35 16.90
CA VAL A 273 -19.03 3.53 17.31
C VAL A 273 -18.54 4.27 16.07
N THR A 274 -18.44 5.60 16.15
CA THR A 274 -17.99 6.45 15.05
C THR A 274 -16.85 7.39 15.43
N GLN A 275 -16.46 7.38 16.71
CA GLN A 275 -15.36 8.20 17.22
C GLN A 275 -14.73 7.57 18.45
N ALA A 276 -13.47 7.89 18.70
CA ALA A 276 -12.76 7.51 19.91
C ALA A 276 -11.68 8.53 20.26
N ASP A 277 -11.38 8.60 21.55
CA ASP A 277 -10.26 9.35 22.11
C ASP A 277 -9.30 8.41 22.83
N PHE A 278 -8.01 8.57 22.58
CA PHE A 278 -6.95 7.81 23.24
C PHE A 278 -5.87 8.74 23.76
N GLN A 279 -5.28 8.41 24.90
CA GLN A 279 -4.14 9.13 25.46
C GLN A 279 -2.87 8.32 25.20
N LEU A 280 -1.87 8.93 24.58
CA LEU A 280 -0.51 8.42 24.45
C LEU A 280 0.29 8.73 25.73
N GLU A 281 1.30 7.92 25.97
CA GLU A 281 2.29 8.11 27.03
C GLU A 281 3.65 8.51 26.39
N ASP A 282 4.53 9.09 27.19
CA ASP A 282 5.82 9.61 26.70
C ASP A 282 6.74 8.53 26.08
N GLU A 283 6.53 7.26 26.47
CA GLU A 283 7.30 6.12 25.94
C GLU A 283 6.73 5.51 24.65
N ASP A 284 5.58 5.98 24.15
CA ASP A 284 4.99 5.46 22.93
C ASP A 284 5.76 5.99 21.72
N VAL A 285 6.61 5.14 21.14
CA VAL A 285 7.51 5.49 20.01
C VAL A 285 6.72 5.72 18.73
N TYR A 286 5.66 4.92 18.52
CA TYR A 286 4.66 5.09 17.46
C TYR A 286 3.30 4.58 17.94
N PHE A 287 2.27 4.94 17.20
CA PHE A 287 0.95 4.36 17.36
C PHE A 287 0.33 4.05 15.98
N ARG A 288 -0.59 3.10 15.98
CA ARG A 288 -1.47 2.77 14.85
C ARG A 288 -2.92 2.84 15.30
N ILE A 289 -3.78 3.33 14.42
CA ILE A 289 -5.23 3.25 14.60
C ILE A 289 -5.77 2.20 13.63
N GLU A 290 -6.60 1.32 14.16
CA GLU A 290 -7.34 0.32 13.41
C GLU A 290 -8.84 0.52 13.61
N VAL A 291 -9.58 0.53 12.50
CA VAL A 291 -11.04 0.64 12.49
C VAL A 291 -11.61 -0.62 11.86
N ILE A 292 -12.36 -1.39 12.62
CA ILE A 292 -13.05 -2.58 12.13
C ILE A 292 -14.51 -2.22 11.88
N GLY A 293 -14.92 -2.28 10.60
CA GLY A 293 -16.28 -2.03 10.15
C GLY A 293 -17.28 -3.11 10.58
N PRO A 294 -18.54 -2.91 10.20
CA PRO A 294 -19.62 -3.87 10.44
C PRO A 294 -19.41 -5.22 9.78
#